data_bbdc3f0f49135e4fa4ab1bc6fff51059
#
_entry.id   bbdc3f0f49135e4fa4ab1bc6fff51059
#
_cell.length_a   1.000
_cell.length_b   1.000
_cell.length_c   1.000
_cell.angle_alpha   90.00
_cell.angle_beta   90.00
_cell.angle_gamma   90.00
#
_symmetry.space_group_name_H-M   'P 1'
#
loop_
_entity.id
_entity.type
_entity.pdbx_description
1 polymer ?
#
loop_
_entity_poly.entity_id
_entity_poly.type
_entity_poly.pdbx_seq_one_letter_code
_entity_poly.pdbx_strand_id
1 'polypeptide(L)'
;MLKLHFAPASRAERILWLLEELELPYELNLMPFHPEALKSEEHRKRHPLGRIPVLEDGDISIYESGAIIDYVLEKHKNGGLKPSIDSSEFPYYLQWFHFCEGMIAQPMNTIVVHTILLPPERRDETVLGQAQRLATKSLQAIEIALEGKEYLIGDFSGVEFMTGHCCTKLSDLGCVTDEMPNLKGYVKRIKARPAFVTVSYTHLTLPTMIRV
;
A
#
# COMPACT_ATOMS: atom_id res chain seq x y z
N MET A 1 5.79 1.97 -21.97
CA MET A 1 6.51 1.34 -20.82
C MET A 1 6.07 2.07 -19.56
N LEU A 2 5.69 1.34 -18.53
CA LEU A 2 5.25 1.92 -17.26
C LEU A 2 6.42 2.64 -16.57
N LYS A 3 6.17 3.83 -16.01
CA LYS A 3 7.14 4.57 -15.20
C LYS A 3 6.54 4.94 -13.86
N LEU A 4 7.13 4.42 -12.79
CA LEU A 4 6.68 4.67 -11.42
C LEU A 4 7.55 5.75 -10.76
N HIS A 5 6.92 6.83 -10.31
CA HIS A 5 7.54 7.81 -9.42
C HIS A 5 7.41 7.29 -7.98
N PHE A 6 8.54 6.98 -7.39
CA PHE A 6 8.65 6.20 -6.15
C PHE A 6 9.53 6.89 -5.11
N ALA A 7 9.14 6.79 -3.87
CA ALA A 7 10.04 7.01 -2.74
C ALA A 7 9.84 5.90 -1.70
N PRO A 8 10.92 5.44 -1.04
CA PRO A 8 10.84 4.48 0.06
C PRO A 8 9.92 4.93 1.20
N ALA A 9 9.38 3.98 1.94
CA ALA A 9 8.47 4.20 3.07
C ALA A 9 7.20 5.00 2.72
N SER A 10 6.79 4.96 1.46
CA SER A 10 5.59 5.63 0.96
C SER A 10 4.56 4.64 0.39
N ARG A 11 3.37 5.15 0.05
CA ARG A 11 2.34 4.35 -0.61
C ARG A 11 2.73 3.87 -2.02
N ALA A 12 3.83 4.39 -2.60
CA ALA A 12 4.38 3.92 -3.87
C ALA A 12 4.87 2.46 -3.78
N GLU A 13 5.19 1.96 -2.58
CA GLU A 13 5.52 0.56 -2.35
C GLU A 13 4.40 -0.39 -2.79
N ARG A 14 3.14 0.01 -2.67
CA ARG A 14 1.98 -0.76 -3.15
C ARG A 14 2.06 -1.03 -4.64
N ILE A 15 2.46 0.01 -5.40
CA ILE A 15 2.53 -0.06 -6.86
C ILE A 15 3.77 -0.84 -7.30
N LEU A 16 4.91 -0.59 -6.66
CA LEU A 16 6.12 -1.35 -6.93
C LEU A 16 5.89 -2.85 -6.68
N TRP A 17 5.24 -3.20 -5.56
CA TRP A 17 4.87 -4.58 -5.27
C TRP A 17 3.93 -5.17 -6.33
N LEU A 18 2.92 -4.44 -6.77
CA LEU A 18 2.03 -4.87 -7.85
C LEU A 18 2.80 -5.15 -9.14
N LEU A 19 3.70 -4.25 -9.55
CA LEU A 19 4.48 -4.41 -10.77
C LEU A 19 5.43 -5.62 -10.70
N GLU A 20 6.07 -5.85 -9.55
CA GLU A 20 6.90 -7.02 -9.29
C GLU A 20 6.08 -8.32 -9.26
N GLU A 21 4.90 -8.31 -8.64
CA GLU A 21 4.02 -9.49 -8.55
C GLU A 21 3.47 -9.91 -9.92
N LEU A 22 3.24 -8.95 -10.81
CA LEU A 22 2.77 -9.17 -12.18
C LEU A 22 3.91 -9.35 -13.19
N GLU A 23 5.18 -9.26 -12.75
CA GLU A 23 6.37 -9.34 -13.60
C GLU A 23 6.32 -8.37 -14.80
N LEU A 24 5.71 -7.19 -14.58
CA LEU A 24 5.58 -6.18 -15.63
C LEU A 24 6.89 -5.39 -15.76
N PRO A 25 7.33 -5.09 -17.01
CA PRO A 25 8.47 -4.20 -17.21
C PRO A 25 8.12 -2.76 -16.84
N TYR A 26 9.00 -2.11 -16.08
CA TYR A 26 8.81 -0.72 -15.64
C TYR A 26 10.15 0.03 -15.51
N GLU A 27 10.06 1.36 -15.58
CA GLU A 27 11.12 2.29 -15.16
C GLU A 27 10.79 2.81 -13.77
N LEU A 28 11.78 2.82 -12.87
CA LEU A 28 11.64 3.39 -11.54
C LEU A 28 12.30 4.76 -11.48
N ASN A 29 11.50 5.81 -11.28
CA ASN A 29 12.00 7.15 -10.96
C ASN A 29 12.06 7.32 -9.43
N LEU A 30 13.25 7.09 -8.86
CA LEU A 30 13.47 7.24 -7.43
C LEU A 30 13.51 8.72 -7.06
N MET A 31 12.62 9.13 -6.16
CA MET A 31 12.50 10.50 -5.67
C MET A 31 12.92 10.58 -4.20
N PRO A 32 13.60 11.65 -3.78
CA PRO A 32 13.78 11.91 -2.36
C PRO A 32 12.41 12.09 -1.67
N PHE A 33 12.19 11.40 -0.54
CA PHE A 33 10.97 11.57 0.26
C PHE A 33 11.09 12.84 1.12
N HIS A 34 11.21 13.98 0.45
CA HIS A 34 11.40 15.29 1.07
C HIS A 34 10.45 16.32 0.44
N PRO A 35 9.91 17.27 1.23
CA PRO A 35 8.96 18.27 0.74
C PRO A 35 9.43 19.05 -0.49
N GLU A 36 10.71 19.42 -0.56
CA GLU A 36 11.25 20.18 -1.70
C GLU A 36 11.14 19.40 -3.01
N ALA A 37 11.50 18.11 -3.02
CA ALA A 37 11.42 17.26 -4.20
C ALA A 37 9.96 17.00 -4.60
N LEU A 38 9.13 16.62 -3.62
CA LEU A 38 7.73 16.27 -3.86
C LEU A 38 6.86 17.48 -4.25
N LYS A 39 7.22 18.69 -3.79
CA LYS A 39 6.49 19.92 -4.08
C LYS A 39 7.14 20.76 -5.18
N SER A 40 8.14 20.22 -5.88
CA SER A 40 8.74 20.88 -7.03
C SER A 40 7.68 21.17 -8.11
N GLU A 41 7.88 22.23 -8.88
CA GLU A 41 6.96 22.60 -9.98
C GLU A 41 6.82 21.44 -11.00
N GLU A 42 7.92 20.76 -11.29
CA GLU A 42 7.94 19.63 -12.20
C GLU A 42 7.06 18.47 -11.69
N HIS A 43 7.21 18.08 -10.40
CA HIS A 43 6.40 16.99 -9.85
C HIS A 43 4.93 17.38 -9.68
N ARG A 44 4.64 18.65 -9.38
CA ARG A 44 3.25 19.14 -9.29
C ARG A 44 2.49 19.14 -10.62
N LYS A 45 3.18 19.14 -11.75
CA LYS A 45 2.54 18.91 -13.06
C LYS A 45 1.99 17.50 -13.18
N ARG A 46 2.58 16.52 -12.48
CA ARG A 46 2.13 15.11 -12.43
C ARG A 46 1.11 14.87 -11.32
N HIS A 47 1.35 15.46 -10.15
CA HIS A 47 0.48 15.32 -8.97
C HIS A 47 0.24 16.69 -8.34
N PRO A 48 -0.96 17.28 -8.46
CA PRO A 48 -1.22 18.67 -8.01
C PRO A 48 -0.90 18.92 -6.53
N LEU A 49 -1.06 17.92 -5.68
CA LEU A 49 -0.74 18.00 -4.25
C LEU A 49 0.72 17.68 -3.94
N GLY A 50 1.55 17.36 -4.95
CA GLY A 50 2.95 16.98 -4.75
C GLY A 50 3.09 15.76 -3.85
N ARG A 51 2.44 14.65 -4.24
CA ARG A 51 2.47 13.37 -3.52
C ARG A 51 2.92 12.24 -4.46
N ILE A 52 3.15 11.08 -3.89
CA ILE A 52 3.44 9.80 -4.54
C ILE A 52 2.54 8.71 -3.97
N PRO A 53 2.25 7.65 -4.76
CA PRO A 53 2.76 7.34 -6.11
C PRO A 53 2.17 8.20 -7.22
N VAL A 54 2.90 8.27 -8.34
CA VAL A 54 2.39 8.62 -9.67
C VAL A 54 2.88 7.53 -10.61
N LEU A 55 2.01 7.05 -11.49
CA LEU A 55 2.34 6.12 -12.58
C LEU A 55 2.13 6.83 -13.92
N GLU A 56 3.13 6.77 -14.79
CA GLU A 56 3.02 7.17 -16.19
C GLU A 56 2.94 5.92 -17.07
N ASP A 57 2.05 5.93 -18.08
CA ASP A 57 1.90 4.90 -19.08
C ASP A 57 1.63 5.54 -20.46
N GLY A 58 2.69 5.75 -21.24
CA GLY A 58 2.64 6.57 -22.43
C GLY A 58 2.25 8.01 -22.09
N ASP A 59 1.14 8.49 -22.66
CA ASP A 59 0.62 9.84 -22.43
C ASP A 59 -0.28 9.93 -21.16
N ILE A 60 -0.53 8.81 -20.50
CA ILE A 60 -1.34 8.77 -19.27
C ILE A 60 -0.44 9.03 -18.08
N SER A 61 -0.85 9.97 -17.22
CA SER A 61 -0.28 10.16 -15.89
C SER A 61 -1.39 10.06 -14.86
N ILE A 62 -1.28 9.10 -13.94
CA ILE A 62 -2.31 8.79 -12.94
C ILE A 62 -1.72 8.74 -11.53
N TYR A 63 -2.44 9.28 -10.57
CA TYR A 63 -2.13 9.20 -9.14
C TYR A 63 -3.33 8.58 -8.38
N GLU A 64 -3.23 8.40 -7.05
CA GLU A 64 -4.02 7.56 -6.17
C GLU A 64 -3.66 6.08 -6.30
N SER A 65 -3.11 5.49 -5.24
CA SER A 65 -2.61 4.11 -5.29
C SER A 65 -3.71 3.09 -5.66
N GLY A 66 -4.94 3.29 -5.16
CA GLY A 66 -6.06 2.43 -5.53
C GLY A 66 -6.41 2.53 -7.02
N ALA A 67 -6.48 3.75 -7.56
CA ALA A 67 -6.76 3.96 -8.98
C ALA A 67 -5.65 3.36 -9.87
N ILE A 68 -4.40 3.50 -9.47
CA ILE A 68 -3.26 2.90 -10.19
C ILE A 68 -3.36 1.38 -10.19
N ILE A 69 -3.66 0.77 -9.04
CA ILE A 69 -3.80 -0.69 -8.93
C ILE A 69 -4.93 -1.19 -9.83
N ASP A 70 -6.12 -0.59 -9.74
CA ASP A 70 -7.25 -0.96 -10.60
C ASP A 70 -6.90 -0.82 -12.09
N TYR A 71 -6.27 0.30 -12.47
CA TYR A 71 -5.85 0.54 -13.85
C TYR A 71 -4.87 -0.52 -14.36
N VAL A 72 -3.84 -0.86 -13.57
CA VAL A 72 -2.83 -1.86 -13.96
C VAL A 72 -3.45 -3.25 -14.06
N LEU A 73 -4.30 -3.63 -13.11
CA LEU A 73 -4.99 -4.94 -13.12
C LEU A 73 -5.90 -5.11 -14.34
N GLU A 74 -6.62 -4.05 -14.74
CA GLU A 74 -7.51 -4.11 -15.90
C GLU A 74 -6.75 -4.05 -17.23
N LYS A 75 -5.75 -3.19 -17.33
CA LYS A 75 -5.08 -2.92 -18.61
C LYS A 75 -3.94 -3.88 -18.92
N HIS A 76 -3.11 -4.22 -17.93
CA HIS A 76 -1.84 -4.92 -18.15
C HIS A 76 -1.86 -6.40 -17.73
N LYS A 77 -2.88 -6.81 -17.04
CA LYS A 77 -3.04 -8.21 -16.62
C LYS A 77 -4.50 -8.60 -16.71
N ASN A 78 -4.79 -9.61 -17.44
CA ASN A 78 -6.13 -10.17 -17.72
C ASN A 78 -6.97 -10.46 -16.46
N GLY A 79 -7.08 -9.51 -15.54
CA GLY A 79 -7.93 -9.56 -14.35
C GLY A 79 -7.54 -10.59 -13.28
N GLY A 80 -6.37 -11.27 -13.41
CA GLY A 80 -6.02 -12.43 -12.58
C GLY A 80 -5.97 -12.19 -11.06
N LEU A 81 -5.85 -10.94 -10.61
CA LEU A 81 -5.86 -10.55 -9.19
C LEU A 81 -7.07 -9.70 -8.82
N LYS A 82 -8.09 -9.69 -9.67
CA LYS A 82 -9.38 -9.04 -9.43
C LYS A 82 -10.48 -9.99 -9.86
N PRO A 83 -11.44 -10.34 -8.99
CA PRO A 83 -12.55 -11.22 -9.36
C PRO A 83 -13.42 -10.58 -10.43
N SER A 84 -14.05 -11.42 -11.27
CA SER A 84 -15.06 -10.95 -12.22
C SER A 84 -16.22 -10.25 -11.50
N ILE A 85 -16.83 -9.25 -12.17
CA ILE A 85 -17.99 -8.53 -11.65
C ILE A 85 -19.18 -9.47 -11.31
N ASP A 86 -19.26 -10.60 -12.00
CA ASP A 86 -20.30 -11.62 -11.78
C ASP A 86 -19.94 -12.63 -10.69
N SER A 87 -18.74 -12.53 -10.12
CA SER A 87 -18.27 -13.41 -9.03
C SER A 87 -18.91 -13.02 -7.69
N SER A 88 -19.19 -14.02 -6.86
CA SER A 88 -19.65 -13.83 -5.47
C SER A 88 -18.62 -13.10 -4.59
N GLU A 89 -17.34 -13.13 -4.96
CA GLU A 89 -16.24 -12.48 -4.27
C GLU A 89 -16.12 -10.99 -4.62
N PHE A 90 -16.67 -10.54 -5.75
CA PHE A 90 -16.50 -9.17 -6.23
C PHE A 90 -16.97 -8.09 -5.25
N PRO A 91 -18.16 -8.19 -4.59
CA PRO A 91 -18.58 -7.22 -3.58
C PRO A 91 -17.61 -7.13 -2.40
N TYR A 92 -17.06 -8.27 -1.96
CA TYR A 92 -16.08 -8.33 -0.87
C TYR A 92 -14.70 -7.79 -1.30
N TYR A 93 -14.31 -8.00 -2.57
CA TYR A 93 -13.15 -7.35 -3.16
C TYR A 93 -13.26 -5.84 -3.07
N LEU A 94 -14.36 -5.25 -3.53
CA LEU A 94 -14.59 -3.80 -3.45
C LEU A 94 -14.58 -3.32 -1.99
N GLN A 95 -15.28 -4.04 -1.09
CA GLN A 95 -15.32 -3.70 0.32
C GLN A 95 -13.92 -3.61 0.91
N TRP A 96 -13.11 -4.65 0.79
CA TRP A 96 -11.78 -4.71 1.40
C TRP A 96 -10.76 -3.86 0.67
N PHE A 97 -10.90 -3.65 -0.62
CA PHE A 97 -10.07 -2.73 -1.39
C PHE A 97 -10.24 -1.28 -0.92
N HIS A 98 -11.47 -0.83 -0.76
CA HIS A 98 -11.78 0.53 -0.28
C HIS A 98 -11.65 0.69 1.23
N PHE A 99 -11.70 -0.39 2.01
CA PHE A 99 -11.48 -0.36 3.46
C PHE A 99 -10.12 0.23 3.84
N CYS A 100 -9.14 0.03 2.99
CA CYS A 100 -7.81 0.59 3.17
C CYS A 100 -7.83 2.11 3.40
N GLU A 101 -8.29 2.86 2.41
CA GLU A 101 -8.29 4.34 2.49
C GLU A 101 -9.43 4.86 3.38
N GLY A 102 -10.57 4.15 3.41
CA GLY A 102 -11.72 4.56 4.21
C GLY A 102 -11.55 4.39 5.72
N MET A 103 -10.79 3.38 6.15
CA MET A 103 -10.76 3.00 7.57
C MET A 103 -9.35 2.92 8.17
N ILE A 104 -8.35 2.47 7.41
CA ILE A 104 -7.03 2.14 7.97
C ILE A 104 -6.00 3.25 7.72
N ALA A 105 -5.99 3.81 6.53
CA ALA A 105 -4.91 4.70 6.09
C ALA A 105 -4.82 5.97 6.93
N GLN A 106 -5.94 6.55 7.36
CA GLN A 106 -5.95 7.76 8.17
C GLN A 106 -5.36 7.52 9.57
N PRO A 107 -5.87 6.57 10.39
CA PRO A 107 -5.29 6.32 11.70
C PRO A 107 -3.83 5.87 11.61
N MET A 108 -3.46 5.03 10.63
CA MET A 108 -2.07 4.66 10.39
C MET A 108 -1.17 5.88 10.13
N ASN A 109 -1.60 6.80 9.25
CA ASN A 109 -0.84 8.03 9.00
C ASN A 109 -0.69 8.88 10.26
N THR A 110 -1.74 9.00 11.08
CA THR A 110 -1.68 9.73 12.35
C THR A 110 -0.68 9.09 13.31
N ILE A 111 -0.66 7.76 13.42
CA ILE A 111 0.34 7.05 14.22
C ILE A 111 1.75 7.37 13.71
N VAL A 112 2.01 7.26 12.41
CA VAL A 112 3.31 7.57 11.81
C VAL A 112 3.73 9.02 12.08
N VAL A 113 2.81 9.97 11.94
CA VAL A 113 3.08 11.39 12.21
C VAL A 113 3.50 11.59 13.66
N HIS A 114 2.77 11.03 14.62
CA HIS A 114 3.00 11.26 16.06
C HIS A 114 4.04 10.32 16.69
N THR A 115 4.56 9.32 15.94
CA THR A 115 5.63 8.44 16.45
C THR A 115 6.97 8.66 15.74
N ILE A 116 6.95 8.99 14.43
CA ILE A 116 8.14 9.02 13.59
C ILE A 116 8.43 10.43 13.05
N LEU A 117 7.43 11.11 12.47
CA LEU A 117 7.69 12.34 11.69
C LEU A 117 7.78 13.60 12.55
N LEU A 118 6.98 13.72 13.60
CA LEU A 118 7.04 14.87 14.50
C LEU A 118 8.16 14.70 15.52
N PRO A 119 8.89 15.78 15.82
CA PRO A 119 9.81 15.78 16.94
C PRO A 119 9.02 15.60 18.25
N PRO A 120 9.64 15.01 19.31
CA PRO A 120 8.95 14.58 20.53
C PRO A 120 8.08 15.68 21.18
N GLU A 121 8.55 16.92 21.21
CA GLU A 121 7.87 18.07 21.82
C GLU A 121 6.60 18.54 21.05
N ARG A 122 6.39 18.03 19.84
CA ARG A 122 5.21 18.32 19.01
C ARG A 122 4.24 17.16 18.92
N ARG A 123 4.54 16.03 19.57
CA ARG A 123 3.68 14.86 19.58
C ARG A 123 2.53 15.06 20.56
N ASP A 124 1.34 14.66 20.14
CA ASP A 124 0.13 14.71 20.97
C ASP A 124 -0.30 13.27 21.32
N GLU A 125 -0.18 12.92 22.59
CA GLU A 125 -0.51 11.58 23.10
C GLU A 125 -2.01 11.26 23.00
N THR A 126 -2.87 12.27 23.12
CA THR A 126 -4.33 12.09 22.99
C THR A 126 -4.70 11.72 21.57
N VAL A 127 -4.16 12.46 20.61
CA VAL A 127 -4.34 12.19 19.17
C VAL A 127 -3.77 10.83 18.79
N LEU A 128 -2.56 10.52 19.25
CA LEU A 128 -1.93 9.21 19.04
C LEU A 128 -2.78 8.07 19.62
N GLY A 129 -3.21 8.19 20.88
CA GLY A 129 -4.04 7.17 21.51
C GLY A 129 -5.40 6.98 20.83
N GLN A 130 -6.01 8.04 20.28
CA GLN A 130 -7.22 7.93 19.48
C GLN A 130 -6.96 7.18 18.16
N ALA A 131 -5.89 7.52 17.47
CA ALA A 131 -5.51 6.87 16.22
C ALA A 131 -5.19 5.37 16.44
N GLN A 132 -4.47 5.03 17.49
CA GLN A 132 -4.20 3.63 17.86
C GLN A 132 -5.49 2.85 18.12
N ARG A 133 -6.46 3.41 18.86
CA ARG A 133 -7.75 2.76 19.07
C ARG A 133 -8.52 2.52 17.78
N LEU A 134 -8.52 3.48 16.85
CA LEU A 134 -9.18 3.33 15.55
C LEU A 134 -8.48 2.28 14.69
N ALA A 135 -7.17 2.28 14.64
CA ALA A 135 -6.38 1.27 13.95
C ALA A 135 -6.66 -0.13 14.50
N THR A 136 -6.64 -0.29 15.83
CA THR A 136 -6.93 -1.57 16.49
C THR A 136 -8.31 -2.10 16.13
N LYS A 137 -9.35 -1.26 16.15
CA LYS A 137 -10.71 -1.67 15.74
C LYS A 137 -10.77 -2.11 14.27
N SER A 138 -10.07 -1.42 13.38
CA SER A 138 -9.99 -1.79 11.98
C SER A 138 -9.26 -3.12 11.80
N LEU A 139 -8.17 -3.35 12.54
CA LEU A 139 -7.42 -4.61 12.53
C LEU A 139 -8.24 -5.78 13.12
N GLN A 140 -9.06 -5.54 14.14
CA GLN A 140 -9.99 -6.55 14.68
C GLN A 140 -11.04 -6.98 13.66
N ALA A 141 -11.57 -6.05 12.84
CA ALA A 141 -12.48 -6.40 11.76
C ALA A 141 -11.80 -7.30 10.70
N ILE A 142 -10.51 -7.04 10.41
CA ILE A 142 -9.72 -7.87 9.50
C ILE A 142 -9.41 -9.23 10.13
N GLU A 143 -9.08 -9.29 11.41
CA GLU A 143 -8.85 -10.53 12.16
C GLU A 143 -10.05 -11.49 12.03
N ILE A 144 -11.26 -10.97 12.24
CA ILE A 144 -12.52 -11.73 12.11
C ILE A 144 -12.73 -12.18 10.66
N ALA A 145 -12.49 -11.31 9.68
CA ALA A 145 -12.70 -11.63 8.27
C ALA A 145 -11.74 -12.70 7.73
N LEU A 146 -10.58 -12.85 8.36
CA LEU A 146 -9.55 -13.84 8.01
C LEU A 146 -9.78 -15.21 8.65
N GLU A 147 -10.82 -15.38 9.48
CA GLU A 147 -11.12 -16.68 10.08
C GLU A 147 -11.37 -17.72 9.00
N GLY A 148 -10.57 -18.79 9.00
CA GLY A 148 -10.65 -19.89 8.02
C GLY A 148 -10.18 -19.51 6.61
N LYS A 149 -9.53 -18.35 6.42
CA LYS A 149 -9.06 -17.87 5.11
C LYS A 149 -7.57 -17.54 5.12
N GLU A 150 -6.94 -17.71 3.96
CA GLU A 150 -5.56 -17.25 3.77
C GLU A 150 -5.47 -15.75 3.45
N TYR A 151 -6.41 -15.25 2.64
CA TYR A 151 -6.53 -13.84 2.23
C TYR A 151 -7.96 -13.33 2.41
N LEU A 152 -8.15 -12.01 2.35
CA LEU A 152 -9.41 -11.35 2.72
C LEU A 152 -10.62 -11.79 1.90
N ILE A 153 -10.40 -12.18 0.63
CA ILE A 153 -11.45 -12.73 -0.25
C ILE A 153 -11.23 -14.22 -0.57
N GLY A 154 -10.38 -14.91 0.20
CA GLY A 154 -10.00 -16.31 -0.01
C GLY A 154 -8.66 -16.42 -0.72
N ASP A 155 -8.55 -15.93 -1.95
CA ASP A 155 -7.33 -15.92 -2.75
C ASP A 155 -6.62 -14.56 -2.70
N PHE A 156 -5.31 -14.59 -3.03
CA PHE A 156 -4.50 -13.38 -3.17
C PHE A 156 -5.01 -12.50 -4.32
N SER A 157 -5.17 -11.19 -4.09
CA SER A 157 -5.84 -10.28 -5.02
C SER A 157 -5.32 -8.85 -4.91
N GLY A 158 -5.91 -7.93 -5.65
CA GLY A 158 -5.65 -6.49 -5.56
C GLY A 158 -5.87 -5.90 -4.16
N VAL A 159 -6.68 -6.56 -3.31
CA VAL A 159 -6.92 -6.15 -1.92
C VAL A 159 -5.63 -6.10 -1.11
N GLU A 160 -4.74 -7.05 -1.33
CA GLU A 160 -3.50 -7.17 -0.55
C GLU A 160 -2.53 -6.03 -0.81
N PHE A 161 -2.50 -5.48 -2.02
CA PHE A 161 -1.68 -4.28 -2.30
C PHE A 161 -2.19 -3.04 -1.55
N MET A 162 -3.48 -2.99 -1.24
CA MET A 162 -4.09 -1.91 -0.48
C MET A 162 -4.14 -2.22 1.02
N THR A 163 -5.11 -3.02 1.43
CA THR A 163 -5.39 -3.35 2.84
C THR A 163 -4.27 -4.20 3.45
N GLY A 164 -3.78 -5.20 2.72
CA GLY A 164 -2.68 -6.04 3.17
C GLY A 164 -1.40 -5.25 3.43
N HIS A 165 -1.02 -4.33 2.52
CA HIS A 165 0.13 -3.44 2.74
C HIS A 165 -0.02 -2.60 4.01
N CYS A 166 -1.21 -2.04 4.29
CA CYS A 166 -1.45 -1.32 5.54
C CYS A 166 -1.31 -2.22 6.78
N CYS A 167 -1.78 -3.47 6.70
CA CYS A 167 -1.61 -4.45 7.77
C CYS A 167 -0.14 -4.73 8.07
N THR A 168 0.70 -4.86 7.02
CA THR A 168 2.15 -5.05 7.24
C THR A 168 2.78 -3.84 7.93
N LYS A 169 2.43 -2.62 7.51
CA LYS A 169 2.96 -1.38 8.14
C LYS A 169 2.48 -1.22 9.58
N LEU A 170 1.20 -1.49 9.88
CA LEU A 170 0.68 -1.46 11.24
C LEU A 170 1.29 -2.55 12.13
N SER A 171 1.63 -3.71 11.55
CA SER A 171 2.39 -4.74 12.25
C SER A 171 3.80 -4.26 12.62
N ASP A 172 4.49 -3.58 11.71
CA ASP A 172 5.82 -3.00 11.97
C ASP A 172 5.78 -1.87 13.02
N LEU A 173 4.63 -1.19 13.15
CA LEU A 173 4.36 -0.19 14.17
C LEU A 173 3.88 -0.79 15.51
N GLY A 174 3.86 -2.12 15.65
CA GLY A 174 3.46 -2.82 16.88
C GLY A 174 1.95 -2.82 17.17
N CYS A 175 1.11 -2.51 16.17
CA CYS A 175 -0.34 -2.47 16.35
C CYS A 175 -1.03 -3.85 16.23
N VAL A 176 -0.33 -4.87 15.72
CA VAL A 176 -0.83 -6.25 15.64
C VAL A 176 -0.39 -7.02 16.87
N THR A 177 -1.35 -7.46 17.68
CA THR A 177 -1.11 -8.12 18.97
C THR A 177 -1.26 -9.65 18.89
N ASP A 178 -0.95 -10.34 19.99
CA ASP A 178 -1.14 -11.80 20.12
C ASP A 178 -2.60 -12.23 20.08
N GLU A 179 -3.53 -11.30 20.32
CA GLU A 179 -4.97 -11.51 20.21
C GLU A 179 -5.49 -11.54 18.75
N MET A 180 -4.58 -11.36 17.76
CA MET A 180 -4.89 -11.33 16.33
C MET A 180 -4.10 -12.42 15.57
N PRO A 181 -4.30 -13.72 15.85
CA PRO A 181 -3.51 -14.80 15.26
C PRO A 181 -3.72 -14.95 13.75
N ASN A 182 -4.94 -14.75 13.22
CA ASN A 182 -5.22 -14.84 11.79
C ASN A 182 -4.52 -13.72 11.04
N LEU A 183 -4.60 -12.49 11.57
CA LEU A 183 -3.93 -11.31 11.01
C LEU A 183 -2.40 -11.46 11.05
N LYS A 184 -1.83 -12.01 12.13
CA LYS A 184 -0.40 -12.33 12.19
C LYS A 184 0.01 -13.32 11.09
N GLY A 185 -0.78 -14.39 10.92
CA GLY A 185 -0.58 -15.36 9.84
C GLY A 185 -0.66 -14.72 8.46
N TYR A 186 -1.64 -13.87 8.24
CA TYR A 186 -1.83 -13.11 7.00
C TYR A 186 -0.63 -12.17 6.69
N VAL A 187 -0.20 -11.37 7.65
CA VAL A 187 0.98 -10.48 7.52
C VAL A 187 2.23 -11.30 7.21
N LYS A 188 2.41 -12.46 7.87
CA LYS A 188 3.54 -13.35 7.61
C LYS A 188 3.52 -13.89 6.17
N ARG A 189 2.34 -14.29 5.66
CA ARG A 189 2.19 -14.77 4.27
C ARG A 189 2.53 -13.67 3.27
N ILE A 190 2.02 -12.44 3.47
CA ILE A 190 2.34 -11.29 2.62
C ILE A 190 3.85 -11.02 2.61
N LYS A 191 4.46 -10.92 3.78
CA LYS A 191 5.91 -10.63 3.91
C LYS A 191 6.81 -11.74 3.34
N ALA A 192 6.30 -12.96 3.19
CA ALA A 192 7.03 -14.09 2.60
C ALA A 192 6.92 -14.14 1.06
N ARG A 193 6.07 -13.32 0.43
CA ARG A 193 5.95 -13.31 -1.04
C ARG A 193 7.23 -12.78 -1.68
N PRO A 194 7.78 -13.44 -2.71
CA PRO A 194 9.04 -13.01 -3.34
C PRO A 194 9.00 -11.56 -3.82
N ALA A 195 7.92 -11.14 -4.47
CA ALA A 195 7.75 -9.76 -4.93
C ALA A 195 7.73 -8.75 -3.78
N PHE A 196 7.07 -9.06 -2.65
CA PHE A 196 7.09 -8.20 -1.46
C PHE A 196 8.49 -8.09 -0.84
N VAL A 197 9.21 -9.20 -0.80
CA VAL A 197 10.61 -9.25 -0.33
C VAL A 197 11.50 -8.35 -1.21
N THR A 198 11.37 -8.45 -2.55
CA THR A 198 12.11 -7.59 -3.49
C THR A 198 11.89 -6.11 -3.19
N VAL A 199 10.63 -5.70 -3.01
CA VAL A 199 10.29 -4.29 -2.68
C VAL A 199 10.91 -3.86 -1.36
N SER A 200 10.87 -4.72 -0.35
CA SER A 200 11.43 -4.42 0.98
C SER A 200 12.96 -4.21 0.94
N TYR A 201 13.67 -4.88 0.04
CA TYR A 201 15.11 -4.69 -0.16
C TYR A 201 15.45 -3.50 -1.08
N THR A 202 14.51 -3.04 -1.89
CA THR A 202 14.70 -1.88 -2.77
C THR A 202 15.04 -0.61 -1.99
N HIS A 203 14.69 -0.54 -0.71
CA HIS A 203 15.07 0.55 0.20
C HIS A 203 16.59 0.63 0.49
N LEU A 204 17.32 -0.48 0.31
CA LEU A 204 18.70 -0.60 0.79
C LEU A 204 19.76 -0.52 -0.32
N THR A 205 19.39 -0.67 -1.61
CA THR A 205 20.38 -1.02 -2.64
C THR A 205 20.36 -0.19 -3.93
N LEU A 206 19.52 0.85 -4.13
CA LEU A 206 19.30 1.41 -5.46
C LEU A 206 20.03 2.71 -5.80
N PRO A 207 20.86 2.65 -6.88
CA PRO A 207 20.77 3.57 -7.99
C PRO A 207 19.85 2.96 -9.07
N THR A 208 19.02 3.79 -9.69
CA THR A 208 18.08 3.55 -10.81
C THR A 208 18.05 2.13 -11.40
N MET A 209 17.00 1.35 -11.12
CA MET A 209 16.79 0.07 -11.80
C MET A 209 15.79 0.23 -12.94
N ILE A 210 16.24 -0.17 -14.16
CA ILE A 210 15.36 -0.47 -15.28
C ILE A 210 15.25 -1.99 -15.32
N ARG A 211 14.06 -2.55 -15.11
CA ARG A 211 13.79 -3.95 -15.47
C ARG A 211 13.27 -3.98 -16.91
N VAL A 212 14.03 -4.59 -17.76
CA VAL A 212 13.66 -4.88 -19.17
C VAL A 212 13.07 -6.27 -19.24
#